data_fc04c366fdd0c964870f5fa10adec7d8
#
_entry.id   fc04c366fdd0c964870f5fa10adec7d8
#
_cell.length_a   1.000
_cell.length_b   1.000
_cell.length_c   1.000
_cell.angle_alpha   90.00
_cell.angle_beta   90.00
_cell.angle_gamma   90.00
#
_symmetry.space_group_name_H-M   'P 1'
#
loop_
_entity.id
_entity.type
_entity.pdbx_description
1 polymer ?
#
loop_
_entity_poly.entity_id
_entity_poly.type
_entity_poly.pdbx_seq_one_letter_code
_entity_poly.pdbx_strand_id
1 'polypeptide(L)'
;MRKFFLISGALSLFAVGCATPERVCQAGVDQVCERQFECQTEAARNSEQFKATFGNSVSDCKTKLSTANNCAGRKEDNDNCTGTSAGKTFNLDKASACSDARADLSCADYLTQFADATKSPAVCAEVCR
;
A
#
# COMPACT_ATOMS: atom_id res chain seq x y z
N MET A 1 27.21 -22.05 24.67
CA MET A 1 25.74 -22.04 24.62
C MET A 1 25.33 -21.10 23.48
N ARG A 2 24.97 -21.65 22.33
CA ARG A 2 24.50 -20.88 21.17
C ARG A 2 22.97 -20.79 21.26
N LYS A 3 22.45 -19.59 21.53
CA LYS A 3 21.01 -19.35 21.47
C LYS A 3 20.62 -19.16 20.02
N PHE A 4 19.95 -20.14 19.45
CA PHE A 4 19.26 -20.01 18.18
C PHE A 4 18.02 -19.13 18.39
N PHE A 5 18.05 -17.92 17.82
CA PHE A 5 16.85 -17.14 17.62
C PHE A 5 16.11 -17.70 16.41
N LEU A 6 15.04 -18.43 16.66
CA LEU A 6 14.06 -18.77 15.64
C LEU A 6 13.28 -17.49 15.33
N ILE A 7 13.63 -16.89 14.20
CA ILE A 7 12.79 -15.85 13.60
C ILE A 7 11.59 -16.59 13.00
N SER A 8 10.49 -16.60 13.76
CA SER A 8 9.18 -16.99 13.22
C SER A 8 8.77 -15.94 12.20
N GLY A 9 9.06 -16.21 10.94
CA GLY A 9 8.46 -15.50 9.83
C GLY A 9 6.95 -15.73 9.86
N ALA A 10 6.19 -14.69 10.20
CA ALA A 10 4.76 -14.69 10.01
C ALA A 10 4.50 -14.72 8.50
N LEU A 11 4.33 -15.92 7.94
CA LEU A 11 3.68 -16.07 6.65
C LEU A 11 2.26 -15.53 6.82
N SER A 12 2.02 -14.32 6.36
CA SER A 12 0.68 -13.82 6.14
C SER A 12 0.08 -14.64 5.00
N LEU A 13 -0.55 -15.74 5.37
CA LEU A 13 -1.43 -16.48 4.47
C LEU A 13 -2.57 -15.53 4.09
N PHE A 14 -2.41 -14.85 2.95
CA PHE A 14 -3.57 -14.33 2.25
C PHE A 14 -4.44 -15.53 1.91
N ALA A 15 -5.48 -15.75 2.69
CA ALA A 15 -6.52 -16.67 2.35
C ALA A 15 -7.11 -16.21 1.01
N VAL A 16 -6.67 -16.85 -0.07
CA VAL A 16 -7.26 -16.72 -1.39
C VAL A 16 -8.69 -17.22 -1.24
N GLY A 17 -9.63 -16.31 -1.08
CA GLY A 17 -11.00 -16.75 -0.94
C GLY A 17 -12.06 -15.69 -0.66
N CYS A 18 -11.77 -14.47 -0.22
CA CYS A 18 -12.79 -13.42 -0.02
C CYS A 18 -12.16 -12.04 0.16
N ALA A 19 -11.31 -11.61 -0.76
CA ALA A 19 -10.85 -10.23 -0.77
C ALA A 19 -12.00 -9.35 -1.27
N THR A 20 -12.69 -8.68 -0.35
CA THR A 20 -13.69 -7.70 -0.72
C THR A 20 -13.01 -6.45 -1.30
N PRO A 21 -13.69 -5.69 -2.18
CA PRO A 21 -13.15 -4.44 -2.75
C PRO A 21 -12.65 -3.46 -1.67
N GLU A 22 -13.37 -3.36 -0.57
CA GLU A 22 -12.96 -2.58 0.61
C GLU A 22 -11.62 -3.06 1.20
N ARG A 23 -11.45 -4.38 1.37
CA ARG A 23 -10.21 -4.96 1.92
C ARG A 23 -9.02 -4.76 1.00
N VAL A 24 -9.22 -4.83 -0.30
CA VAL A 24 -8.17 -4.55 -1.29
C VAL A 24 -7.70 -3.10 -1.16
N CYS A 25 -8.64 -2.16 -1.08
CA CYS A 25 -8.32 -0.76 -0.83
C CYS A 25 -7.58 -0.57 0.48
N GLN A 26 -8.06 -1.18 1.57
CA GLN A 26 -7.44 -1.08 2.88
C GLN A 26 -6.02 -1.65 2.90
N ALA A 27 -5.77 -2.78 2.25
CA ALA A 27 -4.44 -3.37 2.14
C ALA A 27 -3.44 -2.44 1.42
N GLY A 28 -3.89 -1.77 0.36
CA GLY A 28 -3.08 -0.75 -0.32
C GLY A 28 -2.76 0.45 0.58
N VAL A 29 -3.74 0.93 1.33
CA VAL A 29 -3.57 2.01 2.32
C VAL A 29 -2.59 1.59 3.42
N ASP A 30 -2.75 0.39 3.96
CA ASP A 30 -1.89 -0.14 5.02
C ASP A 30 -0.43 -0.21 4.56
N GLN A 31 -0.18 -0.72 3.36
CA GLN A 31 1.17 -0.78 2.78
C GLN A 31 1.78 0.62 2.61
N VAL A 32 1.02 1.57 2.06
CA VAL A 32 1.51 2.94 1.90
C VAL A 32 1.88 3.55 3.24
N CYS A 33 1.02 3.43 4.25
CA CYS A 33 1.27 4.01 5.56
C CYS A 33 2.49 3.39 6.25
N GLU A 34 2.59 2.06 6.24
CA GLU A 34 3.74 1.36 6.83
C GLU A 34 5.03 1.75 6.16
N ARG A 35 5.08 1.74 4.82
CA ARG A 35 6.29 2.09 4.07
C ARG A 35 6.67 3.57 4.18
N GLN A 36 5.70 4.49 4.22
CA GLN A 36 5.99 5.91 4.43
C GLN A 36 6.64 6.16 5.80
N PHE A 37 6.11 5.56 6.86
CA PHE A 37 6.69 5.71 8.19
C PHE A 37 8.01 4.97 8.37
N GLU A 38 8.22 3.85 7.68
CA GLU A 38 9.49 3.11 7.68
C GLU A 38 10.58 3.84 6.91
N CYS A 39 10.28 4.34 5.72
CA CYS A 39 11.27 4.81 4.76
C CYS A 39 11.59 6.30 4.87
N GLN A 40 10.70 7.12 5.42
CA GLN A 40 10.97 8.54 5.62
C GLN A 40 11.86 8.79 6.83
N THR A 41 12.73 9.79 6.72
CA THR A 41 13.55 10.25 7.85
C THR A 41 12.67 10.82 8.97
N GLU A 42 13.19 10.83 10.19
CA GLU A 42 12.48 11.44 11.32
C GLU A 42 12.16 12.93 11.07
N ALA A 43 13.09 13.68 10.49
CA ALA A 43 12.88 15.05 10.13
C ALA A 43 11.73 15.23 9.12
N ALA A 44 11.67 14.38 8.09
CA ALA A 44 10.59 14.39 7.11
C ALA A 44 9.24 14.06 7.75
N ARG A 45 9.18 13.04 8.62
CA ARG A 45 7.94 12.66 9.33
C ARG A 45 7.45 13.74 10.29
N ASN A 46 8.36 14.55 10.84
CA ASN A 46 8.02 15.65 11.72
C ASN A 46 7.60 16.94 10.98
N SER A 47 7.73 17.00 9.66
CA SER A 47 7.27 18.13 8.88
C SER A 47 5.75 18.27 8.92
N GLU A 48 5.26 19.51 8.86
CA GLU A 48 3.81 19.76 8.82
C GLU A 48 3.16 19.17 7.57
N GLN A 49 3.85 19.20 6.44
CA GLN A 49 3.35 18.62 5.18
C GLN A 49 3.16 17.11 5.29
N PHE A 50 4.12 16.39 5.88
CA PHE A 50 3.97 14.95 6.10
C PHE A 50 2.80 14.65 7.03
N LYS A 51 2.71 15.34 8.16
CA LYS A 51 1.62 15.17 9.14
C LYS A 51 0.25 15.52 8.57
N ALA A 52 0.17 16.55 7.73
CA ALA A 52 -1.07 16.89 7.05
C ALA A 52 -1.56 15.77 6.12
N THR A 53 -0.64 15.12 5.40
CA THR A 53 -0.95 14.05 4.45
C THR A 53 -1.15 12.71 5.15
N PHE A 54 -0.20 12.30 6.00
CA PHE A 54 -0.11 10.95 6.55
C PHE A 54 -0.46 10.87 8.06
N GLY A 55 -0.63 12.01 8.74
CA GLY A 55 -0.89 12.03 10.17
C GLY A 55 0.38 11.85 11.02
N ASN A 56 0.17 11.56 12.31
CA ASN A 56 1.25 11.51 13.30
C ASN A 56 1.74 10.08 13.60
N SER A 57 1.05 9.07 13.12
CA SER A 57 1.36 7.65 13.33
C SER A 57 0.86 6.82 12.17
N VAL A 58 1.35 5.58 12.07
CA VAL A 58 0.86 4.60 11.08
C VAL A 58 -0.66 4.42 11.21
N SER A 59 -1.19 4.32 12.42
CA SER A 59 -2.63 4.16 12.65
C SER A 59 -3.43 5.39 12.19
N ASP A 60 -2.94 6.58 12.48
CA ASP A 60 -3.57 7.83 12.02
C ASP A 60 -3.55 7.94 10.49
N CYS A 61 -2.42 7.58 9.88
CA CYS A 61 -2.29 7.48 8.43
C CYS A 61 -3.33 6.53 7.81
N LYS A 62 -3.45 5.32 8.34
CA LYS A 62 -4.42 4.32 7.84
C LYS A 62 -5.85 4.85 7.88
N THR A 63 -6.23 5.49 8.96
CA THR A 63 -7.57 6.11 9.10
C THR A 63 -7.78 7.24 8.10
N LYS A 64 -6.82 8.16 7.99
CA LYS A 64 -6.90 9.30 7.06
C LYS A 64 -6.99 8.85 5.60
N LEU A 65 -6.05 7.98 5.17
CA LEU A 65 -6.01 7.54 3.78
C LEU A 65 -7.17 6.60 3.43
N SER A 66 -7.63 5.75 4.34
CA SER A 66 -8.80 4.91 4.12
C SER A 66 -10.06 5.76 3.87
N THR A 67 -10.22 6.83 4.65
CA THR A 67 -11.32 7.78 4.47
C THR A 67 -11.17 8.57 3.16
N ALA A 68 -9.98 9.11 2.89
CA ALA A 68 -9.73 9.90 1.69
C ALA A 68 -9.90 9.09 0.39
N ASN A 69 -9.55 7.79 0.42
CA ASN A 69 -9.74 6.87 -0.70
C ASN A 69 -11.13 6.21 -0.73
N ASN A 70 -12.01 6.54 0.22
CA ASN A 70 -13.33 5.96 0.34
C ASN A 70 -13.33 4.41 0.30
N CYS A 71 -12.42 3.78 1.04
CA CYS A 71 -12.31 2.32 1.04
C CYS A 71 -13.63 1.64 1.45
N ALA A 72 -14.30 2.15 2.48
CA ALA A 72 -15.58 1.61 2.96
C ALA A 72 -16.72 1.73 1.94
N GLY A 73 -16.60 2.65 0.99
CA GLY A 73 -17.60 2.87 -0.07
C GLY A 73 -17.45 1.94 -1.28
N ARG A 74 -16.36 1.15 -1.37
CA ARG A 74 -16.12 0.27 -2.51
C ARG A 74 -16.97 -0.99 -2.43
N LYS A 75 -17.77 -1.23 -3.44
CA LYS A 75 -18.73 -2.35 -3.51
C LYS A 75 -18.39 -3.35 -4.59
N GLU A 76 -17.82 -2.89 -5.69
CA GLU A 76 -17.42 -3.68 -6.84
C GLU A 76 -15.89 -3.67 -6.98
N ASP A 77 -15.32 -4.73 -7.54
CA ASP A 77 -13.86 -4.84 -7.73
C ASP A 77 -13.32 -3.65 -8.52
N ASN A 78 -14.03 -3.21 -9.55
CA ASN A 78 -13.62 -2.08 -10.41
C ASN A 78 -13.62 -0.73 -9.67
N ASP A 79 -14.26 -0.61 -8.49
CA ASP A 79 -14.16 0.58 -7.65
C ASP A 79 -12.72 0.81 -7.13
N ASN A 80 -11.86 -0.22 -7.23
CA ASN A 80 -10.44 -0.10 -6.93
C ASN A 80 -9.64 0.59 -8.05
N CYS A 81 -10.22 0.78 -9.22
CA CYS A 81 -9.65 1.57 -10.30
C CYS A 81 -10.16 3.01 -10.20
N THR A 82 -9.32 3.90 -9.68
CA THR A 82 -9.67 5.30 -9.39
C THR A 82 -8.83 6.28 -10.19
N GLY A 83 -9.16 7.57 -10.14
CA GLY A 83 -8.42 8.62 -10.83
C GLY A 83 -8.39 8.39 -12.34
N THR A 84 -7.21 8.38 -12.94
CA THR A 84 -7.02 8.17 -14.40
C THR A 84 -7.36 6.74 -14.84
N SER A 85 -7.53 5.81 -13.90
CA SER A 85 -7.92 4.42 -14.16
C SER A 85 -9.41 4.15 -13.92
N ALA A 86 -10.20 5.16 -13.57
CA ALA A 86 -11.63 4.99 -13.36
C ALA A 86 -12.31 4.43 -14.62
N GLY A 87 -13.20 3.46 -14.43
CA GLY A 87 -13.91 2.78 -15.51
C GLY A 87 -13.15 1.63 -16.18
N LYS A 88 -11.91 1.36 -15.74
CA LYS A 88 -11.15 0.19 -16.19
C LYS A 88 -11.50 -1.04 -15.36
N THR A 89 -11.13 -2.21 -15.87
CA THR A 89 -11.30 -3.48 -15.16
C THR A 89 -10.18 -3.71 -14.15
N PHE A 90 -10.55 -3.98 -12.91
CA PHE A 90 -9.61 -4.33 -11.85
C PHE A 90 -9.16 -5.80 -11.95
N ASN A 91 -7.87 -6.03 -11.74
CA ASN A 91 -7.27 -7.36 -11.72
C ASN A 91 -6.62 -7.63 -10.35
N LEU A 92 -7.23 -8.51 -9.56
CA LEU A 92 -6.79 -8.82 -8.19
C LEU A 92 -5.40 -9.48 -8.16
N ASP A 93 -5.10 -10.39 -9.08
CA ASP A 93 -3.81 -11.08 -9.12
C ASP A 93 -2.68 -10.08 -9.42
N LYS A 94 -2.92 -9.14 -10.32
CA LYS A 94 -1.99 -8.07 -10.64
C LYS A 94 -1.83 -7.08 -9.48
N ALA A 95 -2.90 -6.80 -8.75
CA ALA A 95 -2.85 -5.96 -7.54
C ALA A 95 -2.00 -6.61 -6.45
N SER A 96 -2.16 -7.91 -6.22
CA SER A 96 -1.31 -8.67 -5.28
C SER A 96 0.16 -8.64 -5.71
N ALA A 97 0.45 -8.99 -6.97
CA ALA A 97 1.82 -8.97 -7.49
C ALA A 97 2.45 -7.56 -7.45
N CYS A 98 1.66 -6.50 -7.68
CA CYS A 98 2.12 -5.12 -7.53
C CYS A 98 2.45 -4.78 -6.07
N SER A 99 1.60 -5.22 -5.13
CA SER A 99 1.83 -5.03 -3.70
C SER A 99 3.13 -5.70 -3.25
N ASP A 100 3.34 -6.96 -3.66
CA ASP A 100 4.54 -7.72 -3.35
C ASP A 100 5.79 -7.04 -3.93
N ALA A 101 5.73 -6.66 -5.20
CA ALA A 101 6.85 -5.96 -5.86
C ALA A 101 7.19 -4.63 -5.19
N ARG A 102 6.20 -3.90 -4.65
CA ARG A 102 6.43 -2.67 -3.88
C ARG A 102 6.99 -2.94 -2.49
N ALA A 103 6.59 -4.02 -1.86
CA ALA A 103 7.12 -4.42 -0.55
C ALA A 103 8.61 -4.77 -0.62
N ASP A 104 9.07 -5.34 -1.74
CA ASP A 104 10.45 -5.73 -1.97
C ASP A 104 11.38 -4.57 -2.36
N LEU A 105 10.85 -3.37 -2.65
CA LEU A 105 11.66 -2.21 -2.97
C LEU A 105 12.51 -1.76 -1.76
N SER A 106 13.73 -1.31 -2.03
CA SER A 106 14.48 -0.53 -1.03
C SER A 106 13.71 0.74 -0.65
N CYS A 107 14.01 1.33 0.51
CA CYS A 107 13.37 2.60 0.87
C CYS A 107 13.63 3.71 -0.15
N ALA A 108 14.85 3.77 -0.72
CA ALA A 108 15.19 4.75 -1.74
C ALA A 108 14.33 4.57 -3.01
N ASP A 109 14.19 3.33 -3.48
CA ASP A 109 13.38 3.03 -4.67
C ASP A 109 11.90 3.23 -4.40
N TYR A 110 11.42 2.85 -3.19
CA TYR A 110 10.04 3.09 -2.79
C TYR A 110 9.69 4.58 -2.79
N LEU A 111 10.52 5.42 -2.19
CA LEU A 111 10.28 6.86 -2.15
C LEU A 111 10.35 7.48 -3.55
N THR A 112 11.26 6.98 -4.40
CA THR A 112 11.37 7.42 -5.79
C THR A 112 10.09 7.10 -6.58
N GLN A 113 9.59 5.87 -6.50
CA GLN A 113 8.37 5.48 -7.20
C GLN A 113 7.11 6.15 -6.63
N PHE A 114 7.12 6.51 -5.35
CA PHE A 114 6.02 7.25 -4.74
C PHE A 114 5.95 8.70 -5.25
N ALA A 115 7.11 9.31 -5.48
CA ALA A 115 7.22 10.66 -6.06
C ALA A 115 6.97 10.68 -7.58
N ASP A 116 7.31 9.59 -8.29
CA ASP A 116 7.19 9.45 -9.74
C ASP A 116 6.58 8.08 -10.09
N ALA A 117 5.30 8.07 -10.43
CA ALA A 117 4.56 6.86 -10.76
C ALA A 117 5.14 6.09 -11.96
N THR A 118 5.93 6.74 -12.84
CA THR A 118 6.61 6.06 -13.97
C THR A 118 7.71 5.11 -13.50
N LYS A 119 8.16 5.23 -12.25
CA LYS A 119 9.15 4.37 -11.59
C LYS A 119 8.52 3.19 -10.84
N SER A 120 7.20 3.07 -10.85
CA SER A 120 6.50 1.93 -10.25
C SER A 120 6.86 0.63 -10.94
N PRO A 121 6.86 -0.53 -10.22
CA PRO A 121 7.03 -1.83 -10.84
C PRO A 121 6.06 -2.02 -12.02
N ALA A 122 6.55 -2.59 -13.12
CA ALA A 122 5.78 -2.71 -14.38
C ALA A 122 4.43 -3.41 -14.19
N VAL A 123 4.36 -4.41 -13.29
CA VAL A 123 3.12 -5.13 -13.00
C VAL A 123 2.02 -4.23 -12.43
N CYS A 124 2.39 -3.11 -11.80
CA CYS A 124 1.42 -2.17 -11.24
C CYS A 124 0.59 -1.46 -12.31
N ALA A 125 1.13 -1.30 -13.53
CA ALA A 125 0.38 -0.76 -14.65
C ALA A 125 -0.70 -1.72 -15.19
N GLU A 126 -0.67 -2.97 -14.77
CA GLU A 126 -1.60 -4.02 -15.20
C GLU A 126 -2.79 -4.22 -14.24
N VAL A 127 -2.80 -3.51 -13.12
CA VAL A 127 -3.84 -3.65 -12.08
C VAL A 127 -5.20 -3.17 -12.60
N CYS A 128 -5.20 -2.09 -13.35
CA CYS A 128 -6.42 -1.50 -13.94
C CYS A 128 -6.24 -1.33 -15.44
N ARG A 129 -6.94 -2.14 -16.24
CA ARG A 129 -6.89 -2.14 -17.70
C ARG A 129 -8.27 -2.10 -18.35
#